data_109345c2286847b16ee46d4597682921
#
_entry.id   109345c2286847b16ee46d4597682921
#
_cell.length_a   1.000
_cell.length_b   1.000
_cell.length_c   1.000
_cell.angle_alpha   90.00
_cell.angle_beta   90.00
_cell.angle_gamma   90.00
#
_symmetry.space_group_name_H-M   'P 1'
#
loop_
_entity.id
_entity.type
_entity.pdbx_description
1 polymer ?
#
loop_
_entity_poly.entity_id
_entity_poly.type
_entity_poly.pdbx_seq_one_letter_code
_entity_poly.pdbx_strand_id
1 'polypeptide(L)'
;MVQHISFSGFKIWDECPHRFKIEYIDGKKGFTGNIFTAFGTAIHEVCEKTLLNEWKTGEEAQNFSQSFQKEWESLDEDLKVEKDLDVFMEQGKKLAPICIPELKKVFEGCEVVQTEMDLYENIEGSNLKFKGFVDLILKNPKTGKYYIIDWKTCSWGWDARRKSDKITGYQLVFYKKFIAEKLKVEPKMIECFFALLKRTAKKDQVEFVRITTGNRKMKNAEEALNKAVHFIDKGFYPKKKTSCSKCPFKRTEWCP
;
A
#
# COMPACT_ATOMS: atom_id res chain seq x y z
N MET A 1 4.87 18.72 -16.05
CA MET A 1 5.90 17.83 -15.43
C MET A 1 5.34 17.24 -14.16
N VAL A 2 5.65 15.99 -13.83
CA VAL A 2 5.24 15.34 -12.57
C VAL A 2 5.96 16.03 -11.42
N GLN A 3 5.25 16.29 -10.32
CA GLN A 3 5.82 16.96 -9.15
C GLN A 3 6.24 15.95 -8.05
N HIS A 4 5.78 14.72 -8.15
CA HIS A 4 6.05 13.69 -7.15
C HIS A 4 6.07 12.29 -7.76
N ILE A 5 6.67 11.36 -7.06
CA ILE A 5 6.60 9.92 -7.31
C ILE A 5 6.07 9.23 -6.06
N SER A 6 5.04 8.38 -6.22
CA SER A 6 4.55 7.48 -5.17
C SER A 6 5.23 6.12 -5.26
N PHE A 7 5.05 5.28 -4.23
CA PHE A 7 5.50 3.88 -4.33
C PHE A 7 4.86 3.16 -5.53
N SER A 8 3.58 3.39 -5.80
CA SER A 8 2.90 2.79 -6.97
C SER A 8 3.53 3.28 -8.27
N GLY A 9 3.83 4.57 -8.38
CA GLY A 9 4.53 5.13 -9.52
C GLY A 9 5.94 4.55 -9.68
N PHE A 10 6.69 4.45 -8.59
CA PHE A 10 8.01 3.80 -8.59
C PHE A 10 7.94 2.34 -9.05
N LYS A 11 6.96 1.58 -8.58
CA LYS A 11 6.75 0.18 -9.00
C LYS A 11 6.50 0.07 -10.50
N ILE A 12 5.63 0.92 -11.04
CA ILE A 12 5.35 0.97 -12.48
C ILE A 12 6.59 1.38 -13.28
N TRP A 13 7.36 2.35 -12.76
CA TRP A 13 8.63 2.75 -13.36
C TRP A 13 9.64 1.59 -13.37
N ASP A 14 9.78 0.85 -12.28
CA ASP A 14 10.67 -0.31 -12.20
C ASP A 14 10.24 -1.44 -13.16
N GLU A 15 8.94 -1.66 -13.30
CA GLU A 15 8.38 -2.59 -14.29
C GLU A 15 8.69 -2.13 -15.71
N CYS A 16 8.39 -0.88 -16.07
CA CYS A 16 8.68 -0.29 -17.38
C CYS A 16 8.62 1.25 -17.33
N PRO A 17 9.74 1.97 -17.47
CA PRO A 17 9.74 3.43 -17.50
C PRO A 17 8.81 4.02 -18.56
N HIS A 18 8.69 3.39 -19.75
CA HIS A 18 7.76 3.84 -20.78
C HIS A 18 6.28 3.72 -20.33
N ARG A 19 5.91 2.66 -19.61
CA ARG A 19 4.58 2.55 -19.00
C ARG A 19 4.34 3.66 -18.00
N PHE A 20 5.32 3.96 -17.15
CA PHE A 20 5.24 5.10 -16.23
C PHE A 20 4.96 6.41 -16.97
N LYS A 21 5.67 6.65 -18.10
CA LYS A 21 5.40 7.84 -18.93
C LYS A 21 3.94 7.87 -19.38
N ILE A 22 3.43 6.79 -19.95
CA ILE A 22 2.04 6.72 -20.43
C ILE A 22 1.04 7.02 -19.31
N GLU A 23 1.22 6.42 -18.13
CA GLU A 23 0.25 6.55 -17.03
C GLU A 23 0.39 7.88 -16.25
N TYR A 24 1.61 8.32 -15.94
CA TYR A 24 1.86 9.45 -15.03
C TYR A 24 2.20 10.77 -15.74
N ILE A 25 2.76 10.72 -16.95
CA ILE A 25 3.09 11.92 -17.73
C ILE A 25 1.97 12.22 -18.74
N ASP A 26 1.59 11.22 -19.54
CA ASP A 26 0.60 11.37 -20.61
C ASP A 26 -0.84 11.20 -20.08
N GLY A 27 -1.03 10.84 -18.80
CA GLY A 27 -2.31 10.79 -18.13
C GLY A 27 -3.27 9.67 -18.58
N LYS A 28 -2.73 8.62 -19.23
CA LYS A 28 -3.56 7.49 -19.71
C LYS A 28 -3.77 6.50 -18.58
N LYS A 29 -5.01 6.15 -18.30
CA LYS A 29 -5.32 5.19 -17.23
C LYS A 29 -5.13 3.75 -17.75
N GLY A 30 -4.23 3.00 -17.13
CA GLY A 30 -4.04 1.57 -17.40
C GLY A 30 -4.92 0.66 -16.54
N PHE A 31 -5.40 1.21 -15.42
CA PHE A 31 -6.25 0.51 -14.46
C PHE A 31 -7.14 1.53 -13.74
N THR A 32 -8.46 1.27 -13.69
CA THR A 32 -9.47 2.17 -13.11
C THR A 32 -10.07 1.65 -11.80
N GLY A 33 -9.62 0.51 -11.32
CA GLY A 33 -10.13 -0.14 -10.13
C GLY A 33 -10.79 -1.48 -10.46
N ASN A 34 -11.21 -2.20 -9.45
CA ASN A 34 -12.01 -3.43 -9.50
C ASN A 34 -12.54 -3.76 -8.09
N ILE A 35 -13.31 -4.84 -7.97
CA ILE A 35 -13.88 -5.29 -6.70
C ILE A 35 -12.81 -5.50 -5.60
N PHE A 36 -11.57 -5.89 -5.96
CA PHE A 36 -10.49 -6.08 -4.98
C PHE A 36 -9.99 -4.75 -4.43
N THR A 37 -9.93 -3.71 -5.27
CA THR A 37 -9.56 -2.36 -4.80
C THR A 37 -10.67 -1.75 -3.97
N ALA A 38 -11.95 -1.88 -4.38
CA ALA A 38 -13.10 -1.44 -3.60
C ALA A 38 -13.13 -2.10 -2.21
N PHE A 39 -12.91 -3.41 -2.14
CA PHE A 39 -12.78 -4.13 -0.87
C PHE A 39 -11.61 -3.62 -0.03
N GLY A 40 -10.45 -3.41 -0.66
CA GLY A 40 -9.26 -2.87 0.01
C GLY A 40 -9.54 -1.52 0.65
N THR A 41 -10.10 -0.57 -0.09
CA THR A 41 -10.45 0.76 0.40
C THR A 41 -11.42 0.67 1.59
N ALA A 42 -12.48 -0.12 1.47
CA ALA A 42 -13.48 -0.25 2.52
C ALA A 42 -12.90 -0.85 3.82
N ILE A 43 -12.05 -1.86 3.74
CA ILE A 43 -11.47 -2.48 4.95
C ILE A 43 -10.43 -1.58 5.60
N HIS A 44 -9.65 -0.81 4.83
CA HIS A 44 -8.73 0.21 5.35
C HIS A 44 -9.50 1.29 6.10
N GLU A 45 -10.59 1.80 5.54
CA GLU A 45 -11.45 2.81 6.20
C GLU A 45 -12.01 2.28 7.53
N VAL A 46 -12.45 1.01 7.59
CA VAL A 46 -12.90 0.40 8.86
C VAL A 46 -11.76 0.35 9.89
N CYS A 47 -10.57 -0.11 9.48
CA CYS A 47 -9.43 -0.18 10.40
C CYS A 47 -9.05 1.20 10.93
N GLU A 48 -8.97 2.20 10.06
CA GLU A 48 -8.64 3.58 10.41
C GLU A 48 -9.66 4.17 11.40
N LYS A 49 -10.93 4.23 11.02
CA LYS A 49 -11.97 4.89 11.80
C LYS A 49 -12.25 4.19 13.13
N THR A 50 -12.08 2.88 13.19
CA THR A 50 -12.15 2.14 14.46
C THR A 50 -10.99 2.50 15.38
N LEU A 51 -9.77 2.65 14.85
CA LEU A 51 -8.60 3.08 15.64
C LEU A 51 -8.72 4.51 16.15
N LEU A 52 -9.34 5.40 15.36
CA LEU A 52 -9.60 6.79 15.73
C LEU A 52 -10.81 6.95 16.67
N ASN A 53 -11.52 5.86 17.00
CA ASN A 53 -12.79 5.87 17.73
C ASN A 53 -13.89 6.74 17.08
N GLU A 54 -13.81 6.94 15.76
CA GLU A 54 -14.86 7.60 14.99
C GLU A 54 -16.04 6.66 14.76
N TRP A 55 -15.78 5.36 14.66
CA TRP A 55 -16.78 4.31 14.59
C TRP A 55 -16.79 3.47 15.85
N LYS A 56 -17.99 3.05 16.29
CA LYS A 56 -18.14 2.27 17.51
C LYS A 56 -17.66 0.84 17.31
N THR A 57 -16.97 0.32 18.30
CA THR A 57 -16.62 -1.09 18.36
C THR A 57 -17.89 -1.94 18.38
N GLY A 58 -17.92 -2.98 17.56
CA GLY A 58 -19.08 -3.87 17.35
C GLY A 58 -19.89 -3.53 16.10
N GLU A 59 -19.65 -2.39 15.45
CA GLU A 59 -20.33 -1.96 14.21
C GLU A 59 -19.46 -2.18 12.96
N GLU A 60 -18.25 -2.78 13.09
CA GLU A 60 -17.26 -2.91 12.00
C GLU A 60 -17.83 -3.63 10.78
N ALA A 61 -18.66 -4.67 10.98
CA ALA A 61 -19.28 -5.41 9.88
C ALA A 61 -20.30 -4.57 9.11
N GLN A 62 -21.07 -3.75 9.82
CA GLN A 62 -22.03 -2.82 9.21
C GLN A 62 -21.32 -1.70 8.47
N ASN A 63 -20.32 -1.10 9.10
CA ASN A 63 -19.53 -0.01 8.53
C ASN A 63 -18.78 -0.47 7.28
N PHE A 64 -18.21 -1.69 7.32
CA PHE A 64 -17.63 -2.31 6.14
C PHE A 64 -18.66 -2.43 5.00
N SER A 65 -19.87 -2.90 5.31
CA SER A 65 -20.91 -3.10 4.29
C SER A 65 -21.26 -1.78 3.59
N GLN A 66 -21.40 -0.70 4.34
CA GLN A 66 -21.72 0.61 3.79
C GLN A 66 -20.57 1.17 2.95
N SER A 67 -19.35 1.10 3.46
CA SER A 67 -18.16 1.57 2.73
C SER A 67 -17.92 0.75 1.47
N PHE A 68 -18.00 -0.58 1.55
CA PHE A 68 -17.77 -1.44 0.40
C PHE A 68 -18.84 -1.28 -0.68
N GLN A 69 -20.11 -1.12 -0.30
CA GLN A 69 -21.20 -0.85 -1.24
C GLN A 69 -20.92 0.46 -2.01
N LYS A 70 -20.55 1.53 -1.30
CA LYS A 70 -20.20 2.83 -1.90
C LYS A 70 -19.02 2.71 -2.88
N GLU A 71 -17.96 2.03 -2.48
CA GLU A 71 -16.79 1.82 -3.34
C GLU A 71 -17.11 0.97 -4.58
N TRP A 72 -17.95 -0.06 -4.41
CA TRP A 72 -18.40 -0.91 -5.50
C TRP A 72 -19.29 -0.13 -6.49
N GLU A 73 -20.19 0.71 -6.01
CA GLU A 73 -21.03 1.57 -6.85
C GLU A 73 -20.21 2.57 -7.67
N SER A 74 -19.05 2.98 -7.19
CA SER A 74 -18.14 3.89 -7.89
C SER A 74 -17.33 3.25 -9.01
N LEU A 75 -17.33 1.91 -9.14
CA LEU A 75 -16.62 1.22 -10.21
C LEU A 75 -17.32 1.44 -11.56
N ASP A 76 -16.55 1.35 -12.64
CA ASP A 76 -17.07 1.35 -14.00
C ASP A 76 -18.02 0.14 -14.20
N GLU A 77 -19.11 0.31 -14.94
CA GLU A 77 -20.17 -0.71 -15.06
C GLU A 77 -19.66 -2.05 -15.61
N ASP A 78 -18.72 -2.02 -16.55
CA ASP A 78 -18.10 -3.21 -17.15
C ASP A 78 -17.21 -4.00 -16.17
N LEU A 79 -16.86 -3.40 -15.02
CA LEU A 79 -16.08 -4.03 -13.94
C LEU A 79 -16.95 -4.59 -12.81
N LYS A 80 -18.26 -4.33 -12.84
CA LYS A 80 -19.22 -4.80 -11.84
C LYS A 80 -19.75 -6.20 -12.20
N VAL A 81 -19.54 -7.14 -11.28
CA VAL A 81 -20.09 -8.50 -11.38
C VAL A 81 -20.92 -8.75 -10.13
N GLU A 82 -22.23 -8.65 -10.21
CA GLU A 82 -23.15 -8.70 -9.06
C GLU A 82 -22.97 -9.93 -8.16
N LYS A 83 -22.79 -11.11 -8.75
CA LYS A 83 -22.56 -12.34 -7.98
C LYS A 83 -21.30 -12.31 -7.12
N ASP A 84 -20.31 -11.47 -7.47
CA ASP A 84 -19.11 -11.33 -6.70
C ASP A 84 -19.31 -10.35 -5.52
N LEU A 85 -20.24 -9.39 -5.67
CA LEU A 85 -20.55 -8.42 -4.60
C LEU A 85 -20.96 -9.12 -3.31
N ASP A 86 -21.94 -10.03 -3.36
CA ASP A 86 -22.41 -10.75 -2.17
C ASP A 86 -21.32 -11.57 -1.51
N VAL A 87 -20.49 -12.25 -2.32
CA VAL A 87 -19.38 -13.06 -1.82
C VAL A 87 -18.35 -12.19 -1.08
N PHE A 88 -17.96 -11.05 -1.67
CA PHE A 88 -17.00 -10.14 -1.07
C PHE A 88 -17.59 -9.42 0.15
N MET A 89 -18.88 -9.05 0.09
CA MET A 89 -19.61 -8.47 1.22
C MET A 89 -19.54 -9.39 2.45
N GLU A 90 -19.88 -10.67 2.30
CA GLU A 90 -19.84 -11.64 3.39
C GLU A 90 -18.42 -11.92 3.90
N GLN A 91 -17.41 -11.89 3.02
CA GLN A 91 -16.02 -12.01 3.43
C GLN A 91 -15.58 -10.83 4.30
N GLY A 92 -15.95 -9.62 3.90
CA GLY A 92 -15.58 -8.41 4.64
C GLY A 92 -16.31 -8.27 5.97
N LYS A 93 -17.61 -8.60 6.04
CA LYS A 93 -18.36 -8.64 7.30
C LYS A 93 -17.73 -9.56 8.35
N LYS A 94 -17.10 -10.67 7.91
CA LYS A 94 -16.39 -11.60 8.79
C LYS A 94 -15.01 -11.10 9.17
N LEU A 95 -14.33 -10.42 8.27
CA LEU A 95 -12.95 -9.97 8.45
C LEU A 95 -12.86 -8.67 9.26
N ALA A 96 -13.73 -7.70 9.00
CA ALA A 96 -13.66 -6.37 9.62
C ALA A 96 -13.62 -6.39 11.16
N PRO A 97 -14.48 -7.16 11.87
CA PRO A 97 -14.49 -7.18 13.34
C PRO A 97 -13.22 -7.73 13.99
N ILE A 98 -12.41 -8.47 13.26
CA ILE A 98 -11.22 -9.13 13.82
C ILE A 98 -9.91 -8.35 13.55
N CYS A 99 -9.90 -7.40 12.61
CA CYS A 99 -8.68 -6.68 12.25
C CYS A 99 -8.03 -5.97 13.44
N ILE A 100 -8.78 -5.15 14.15
CA ILE A 100 -8.24 -4.35 15.27
C ILE A 100 -7.99 -5.20 16.52
N PRO A 101 -8.86 -6.15 16.91
CA PRO A 101 -8.51 -7.09 17.99
C PRO A 101 -7.20 -7.85 17.75
N GLU A 102 -6.95 -8.36 16.55
CA GLU A 102 -5.70 -9.06 16.25
C GLU A 102 -4.49 -8.11 16.23
N LEU A 103 -4.66 -6.86 15.74
CA LEU A 103 -3.62 -5.82 15.85
C LEU A 103 -3.24 -5.60 17.33
N LYS A 104 -4.24 -5.39 18.20
CA LYS A 104 -4.03 -5.11 19.63
C LYS A 104 -3.36 -6.27 20.37
N LYS A 105 -3.59 -7.52 19.97
CA LYS A 105 -2.89 -8.69 20.53
C LYS A 105 -1.40 -8.69 20.20
N VAL A 106 -1.05 -8.41 18.93
CA VAL A 106 0.34 -8.46 18.47
C VAL A 106 1.14 -7.25 18.95
N PHE A 107 0.50 -6.08 19.02
CA PHE A 107 1.12 -4.82 19.43
C PHE A 107 0.56 -4.33 20.77
N GLU A 108 0.48 -5.25 21.74
CA GLU A 108 -0.06 -4.97 23.08
C GLU A 108 0.69 -3.80 23.73
N GLY A 109 -0.07 -2.88 24.33
CA GLY A 109 0.48 -1.71 25.00
C GLY A 109 1.09 -0.66 24.09
N CYS A 110 0.93 -0.78 22.77
CA CYS A 110 1.30 0.26 21.83
C CYS A 110 0.17 1.29 21.69
N GLU A 111 0.58 2.53 21.46
CA GLU A 111 -0.31 3.68 21.23
C GLU A 111 -0.34 4.03 19.75
N VAL A 112 -1.50 4.47 19.25
CA VAL A 112 -1.63 5.00 17.89
C VAL A 112 -0.96 6.38 17.85
N VAL A 113 0.04 6.52 17.00
CA VAL A 113 0.68 7.81 16.71
C VAL A 113 -0.11 8.55 15.64
N GLN A 114 -0.39 7.85 14.54
CA GLN A 114 -1.17 8.40 13.43
C GLN A 114 -1.67 7.27 12.52
N THR A 115 -2.84 7.48 11.91
CA THR A 115 -3.37 6.73 10.78
C THR A 115 -3.28 7.58 9.53
N GLU A 116 -3.24 6.96 8.34
CA GLU A 116 -3.22 7.63 7.03
C GLU A 116 -2.25 8.83 6.97
N MET A 117 -1.04 8.66 7.53
CA MET A 117 -0.06 9.75 7.54
C MET A 117 0.37 10.10 6.11
N ASP A 118 0.07 11.33 5.70
CA ASP A 118 0.52 11.86 4.41
C ASP A 118 2.02 12.14 4.42
N LEU A 119 2.70 11.56 3.44
CA LEU A 119 4.10 11.83 3.11
C LEU A 119 4.17 12.63 1.81
N TYR A 120 4.78 13.80 1.89
CA TYR A 120 5.10 14.63 0.72
C TYR A 120 6.49 15.25 0.91
N GLU A 121 7.50 14.36 0.84
CA GLU A 121 8.85 14.63 1.33
C GLU A 121 9.83 14.84 0.17
N ASN A 122 10.83 15.68 0.38
CA ASN A 122 11.85 15.95 -0.63
C ASN A 122 12.70 14.70 -0.90
N ILE A 123 13.04 14.48 -2.16
CA ILE A 123 14.03 13.47 -2.56
C ILE A 123 15.34 14.21 -2.84
N GLU A 124 16.40 13.83 -2.13
CA GLU A 124 17.71 14.46 -2.27
C GLU A 124 18.20 14.43 -3.72
N GLY A 125 18.65 15.57 -4.20
CA GLY A 125 19.19 15.70 -5.57
C GLY A 125 18.14 15.74 -6.69
N SER A 126 16.84 15.89 -6.36
CA SER A 126 15.76 15.98 -7.35
C SER A 126 14.74 17.08 -7.04
N ASN A 127 14.05 17.53 -8.08
CA ASN A 127 12.87 18.40 -7.94
C ASN A 127 11.59 17.63 -7.60
N LEU A 128 11.60 16.29 -7.70
CA LEU A 128 10.48 15.45 -7.36
C LEU A 128 10.40 15.22 -5.84
N LYS A 129 9.17 15.12 -5.35
CA LYS A 129 8.89 14.69 -3.98
C LYS A 129 8.44 13.24 -3.93
N PHE A 130 8.71 12.57 -2.82
CA PHE A 130 8.09 11.28 -2.54
C PHE A 130 6.70 11.51 -1.95
N LYS A 131 5.68 10.89 -2.55
CA LYS A 131 4.31 10.92 -2.05
C LYS A 131 3.89 9.55 -1.58
N GLY A 132 3.27 9.47 -0.41
CA GLY A 132 2.72 8.23 0.13
C GLY A 132 1.75 8.47 1.26
N PHE A 133 0.97 7.45 1.57
CA PHE A 133 0.11 7.41 2.75
C PHE A 133 0.53 6.20 3.58
N VAL A 134 0.80 6.42 4.86
CA VAL A 134 1.18 5.35 5.78
C VAL A 134 -0.05 4.99 6.58
N ASP A 135 -0.57 3.78 6.35
CA ASP A 135 -1.86 3.36 6.89
C ASP A 135 -1.91 3.47 8.43
N LEU A 136 -0.84 3.05 9.12
CA LEU A 136 -0.79 3.10 10.59
C LEU A 136 0.63 3.20 11.13
N ILE A 137 0.82 4.08 12.10
CA ILE A 137 2.03 4.19 12.91
C ILE A 137 1.67 4.00 14.37
N LEU A 138 2.29 2.99 15.00
CA LEU A 138 2.19 2.75 16.43
C LEU A 138 3.51 3.09 17.13
N LYS A 139 3.42 3.41 18.42
CA LYS A 139 4.57 3.58 19.32
C LYS A 139 4.40 2.71 20.56
N ASN A 140 5.42 1.98 20.91
CA ASN A 140 5.49 1.34 22.21
C ASN A 140 6.13 2.32 23.22
N PRO A 141 5.36 2.82 24.21
CA PRO A 141 5.87 3.83 25.14
C PRO A 141 6.98 3.29 26.07
N LYS A 142 7.00 1.98 26.35
CA LYS A 142 8.00 1.35 27.23
C LYS A 142 9.38 1.23 26.54
N THR A 143 9.39 0.92 25.24
CA THR A 143 10.64 0.69 24.48
C THR A 143 11.05 1.87 23.61
N GLY A 144 10.14 2.82 23.37
CA GLY A 144 10.30 3.92 22.43
C GLY A 144 10.30 3.50 20.97
N LYS A 145 10.06 2.22 20.66
CA LYS A 145 9.99 1.71 19.28
C LYS A 145 8.73 2.16 18.58
N TYR A 146 8.88 2.40 17.27
CA TYR A 146 7.79 2.67 16.36
C TYR A 146 7.54 1.47 15.46
N TYR A 147 6.28 1.27 15.09
CA TYR A 147 5.85 0.22 14.15
C TYR A 147 5.07 0.85 13.01
N ILE A 148 5.57 0.67 11.79
CA ILE A 148 4.82 1.03 10.57
C ILE A 148 4.09 -0.21 10.13
N ILE A 149 2.77 -0.10 9.96
CA ILE A 149 1.89 -1.17 9.54
C ILE A 149 1.16 -0.72 8.29
N ASP A 150 1.20 -1.55 7.26
CA ASP A 150 0.51 -1.33 6.00
C ASP A 150 -0.44 -2.50 5.75
N TRP A 151 -1.72 -2.20 5.65
CA TRP A 151 -2.77 -3.20 5.45
C TRP A 151 -2.75 -3.73 4.02
N LYS A 152 -2.81 -5.04 3.85
CA LYS A 152 -2.85 -5.68 2.53
C LYS A 152 -3.92 -6.75 2.47
N THR A 153 -4.94 -6.54 1.66
CA THR A 153 -5.95 -7.56 1.40
C THR A 153 -5.43 -8.64 0.47
N CYS A 154 -5.75 -9.88 0.78
CA CYS A 154 -5.42 -11.05 -0.03
C CYS A 154 -6.45 -12.17 0.18
N SER A 155 -6.42 -13.20 -0.65
CA SER A 155 -7.32 -14.34 -0.46
C SER A 155 -6.93 -15.16 0.78
N TRP A 156 -5.75 -15.79 0.79
CA TRP A 156 -5.29 -16.71 1.87
C TRP A 156 -3.91 -16.41 2.43
N GLY A 157 -3.28 -15.32 2.03
CA GLY A 157 -1.94 -14.90 2.48
C GLY A 157 -0.94 -14.79 1.34
N TRP A 158 0.31 -14.55 1.70
CA TRP A 158 1.42 -14.46 0.76
C TRP A 158 2.33 -15.66 0.87
N ASP A 159 2.74 -16.21 -0.26
CA ASP A 159 3.78 -17.23 -0.31
C ASP A 159 5.17 -16.64 0.03
N ALA A 160 6.16 -17.52 0.19
CA ALA A 160 7.52 -17.12 0.52
C ALA A 160 8.14 -16.18 -0.53
N ARG A 161 7.82 -16.40 -1.82
CA ARG A 161 8.32 -15.56 -2.91
C ARG A 161 7.79 -14.14 -2.80
N ARG A 162 6.49 -13.96 -2.56
CA ARG A 162 5.88 -12.64 -2.39
C ARG A 162 6.35 -11.94 -1.11
N LYS A 163 6.50 -12.69 0.01
CA LYS A 163 7.04 -12.15 1.26
C LYS A 163 8.48 -11.65 1.13
N SER A 164 9.28 -12.29 0.26
CA SER A 164 10.66 -11.92 -0.01
C SER A 164 10.83 -10.97 -1.20
N ASP A 165 9.74 -10.60 -1.88
CA ASP A 165 9.81 -9.74 -3.05
C ASP A 165 10.43 -8.38 -2.71
N LYS A 166 11.47 -8.06 -3.46
CA LYS A 166 12.29 -6.86 -3.23
C LYS A 166 11.47 -5.58 -3.38
N ILE A 167 10.71 -5.47 -4.47
CA ILE A 167 9.96 -4.25 -4.80
C ILE A 167 8.81 -4.05 -3.81
N THR A 168 8.05 -5.11 -3.50
CA THR A 168 7.01 -5.05 -2.47
C THR A 168 7.58 -4.56 -1.14
N GLY A 169 8.75 -5.10 -0.73
CA GLY A 169 9.39 -4.67 0.51
C GLY A 169 9.90 -3.21 0.50
N TYR A 170 10.15 -2.62 -0.65
CA TYR A 170 10.61 -1.23 -0.77
C TYR A 170 9.54 -0.21 -0.36
N GLN A 171 8.25 -0.53 -0.44
CA GLN A 171 7.20 0.33 0.08
C GLN A 171 7.47 0.71 1.53
N LEU A 172 7.65 -0.30 2.37
CA LEU A 172 7.90 -0.08 3.80
C LEU A 172 9.30 0.51 4.09
N VAL A 173 10.26 0.27 3.21
CA VAL A 173 11.59 0.90 3.33
C VAL A 173 11.50 2.40 3.08
N PHE A 174 10.77 2.83 2.06
CA PHE A 174 10.55 4.25 1.78
C PHE A 174 9.78 4.92 2.92
N TYR A 175 8.71 4.27 3.40
CA TYR A 175 7.96 4.77 4.54
C TYR A 175 8.85 4.93 5.77
N LYS A 176 9.65 3.92 6.10
CA LYS A 176 10.59 3.98 7.22
C LYS A 176 11.58 5.14 7.10
N LYS A 177 12.17 5.35 5.92
CA LYS A 177 13.10 6.47 5.69
C LYS A 177 12.43 7.80 5.99
N PHE A 178 11.34 8.10 5.30
CA PHE A 178 10.70 9.40 5.42
C PHE A 178 10.02 9.62 6.78
N ILE A 179 9.48 8.57 7.41
CA ILE A 179 8.96 8.66 8.78
C ILE A 179 10.08 8.90 9.80
N ALA A 180 11.24 8.25 9.65
CA ALA A 180 12.37 8.48 10.53
C ALA A 180 12.83 9.95 10.48
N GLU A 181 12.90 10.52 9.28
CA GLU A 181 13.24 11.94 9.08
C GLU A 181 12.15 12.86 9.66
N LYS A 182 10.88 12.60 9.37
CA LYS A 182 9.73 13.41 9.82
C LYS A 182 9.56 13.40 11.35
N LEU A 183 9.70 12.25 11.98
CA LEU A 183 9.60 12.09 13.43
C LEU A 183 10.93 12.39 14.16
N LYS A 184 12.03 12.62 13.42
CA LYS A 184 13.37 12.83 13.96
C LYS A 184 13.83 11.68 14.88
N VAL A 185 13.58 10.44 14.45
CA VAL A 185 13.97 9.23 15.17
C VAL A 185 14.96 8.40 14.35
N GLU A 186 15.83 7.67 15.04
CA GLU A 186 16.76 6.80 14.34
C GLU A 186 16.00 5.66 13.61
N PRO A 187 16.34 5.35 12.35
CA PRO A 187 15.69 4.28 11.60
C PRO A 187 15.68 2.92 12.32
N LYS A 188 16.68 2.62 13.17
CA LYS A 188 16.71 1.37 13.95
C LYS A 188 15.56 1.25 14.96
N MET A 189 14.95 2.38 15.36
CA MET A 189 13.80 2.43 16.26
C MET A 189 12.47 2.12 15.55
N ILE A 190 12.46 1.98 14.22
CA ILE A 190 11.27 1.72 13.43
C ILE A 190 11.30 0.30 12.88
N GLU A 191 10.29 -0.48 13.19
CA GLU A 191 10.02 -1.80 12.60
C GLU A 191 8.82 -1.72 11.65
N CYS A 192 8.83 -2.53 10.59
CA CYS A 192 7.85 -2.43 9.52
C CYS A 192 7.14 -3.77 9.29
N PHE A 193 5.83 -3.72 9.11
CA PHE A 193 4.98 -4.90 8.93
C PHE A 193 3.97 -4.69 7.80
N PHE A 194 3.74 -5.74 7.02
CA PHE A 194 2.50 -5.88 6.29
C PHE A 194 1.50 -6.64 7.14
N ALA A 195 0.31 -6.09 7.31
CA ALA A 195 -0.82 -6.78 7.93
C ALA A 195 -1.65 -7.41 6.80
N LEU A 196 -1.52 -8.71 6.62
CA LEU A 196 -2.25 -9.46 5.61
C LEU A 196 -3.65 -9.77 6.09
N LEU A 197 -4.64 -9.18 5.45
CA LEU A 197 -6.06 -9.38 5.69
C LEU A 197 -6.58 -10.44 4.71
N LYS A 198 -6.69 -11.69 5.21
CA LYS A 198 -6.93 -12.89 4.40
C LYS A 198 -8.44 -13.20 4.30
N ARG A 199 -9.09 -12.73 3.23
CA ARG A 199 -10.54 -12.77 3.03
C ARG A 199 -11.15 -14.19 3.08
N THR A 200 -10.45 -15.19 2.54
CA THR A 200 -10.97 -16.56 2.37
C THR A 200 -10.35 -17.57 3.32
N ALA A 201 -9.41 -17.15 4.18
CA ALA A 201 -8.80 -18.03 5.16
C ALA A 201 -9.82 -18.42 6.24
N LYS A 202 -9.86 -19.71 6.61
CA LYS A 202 -10.75 -20.21 7.66
C LYS A 202 -10.21 -19.96 9.08
N LYS A 203 -8.91 -19.76 9.20
CA LYS A 203 -8.18 -19.47 10.46
C LYS A 203 -7.12 -18.44 10.18
N ASP A 204 -6.64 -17.77 11.22
CA ASP A 204 -5.55 -16.80 11.16
C ASP A 204 -5.76 -15.76 10.05
N GLN A 205 -6.97 -15.19 10.00
CA GLN A 205 -7.35 -14.26 8.92
C GLN A 205 -6.54 -12.97 8.91
N VAL A 206 -5.88 -12.62 10.01
CA VAL A 206 -4.94 -11.49 10.08
C VAL A 206 -3.54 -12.04 10.37
N GLU A 207 -2.57 -11.70 9.53
CA GLU A 207 -1.17 -12.13 9.68
C GLU A 207 -0.24 -10.93 9.57
N PHE A 208 0.59 -10.70 10.58
CA PHE A 208 1.59 -9.63 10.57
C PHE A 208 2.93 -10.17 10.06
N VAL A 209 3.31 -9.75 8.86
CA VAL A 209 4.57 -10.13 8.22
C VAL A 209 5.60 -9.04 8.44
N ARG A 210 6.57 -9.29 9.31
CA ARG A 210 7.68 -8.37 9.53
C ARG A 210 8.58 -8.30 8.31
N ILE A 211 8.85 -7.10 7.83
CA ILE A 211 9.76 -6.86 6.71
C ILE A 211 11.11 -6.36 7.25
N THR A 212 12.17 -7.07 6.91
CA THR A 212 13.52 -6.62 7.24
C THR A 212 13.84 -5.33 6.48
N THR A 213 14.20 -4.28 7.20
CA THR A 213 14.49 -2.95 6.68
C THR A 213 15.85 -2.46 7.19
N GLY A 214 16.86 -3.37 7.14
CA GLY A 214 18.22 -3.04 7.55
C GLY A 214 18.95 -2.13 6.56
N ASN A 215 20.11 -1.60 6.96
CA ASN A 215 20.87 -0.58 6.22
C ASN A 215 21.11 -0.94 4.75
N ARG A 216 21.48 -2.20 4.46
CA ARG A 216 21.72 -2.65 3.09
C ARG A 216 20.45 -2.54 2.22
N LYS A 217 19.29 -2.93 2.77
CA LYS A 217 18.03 -2.86 2.02
C LYS A 217 17.57 -1.42 1.84
N MET A 218 17.79 -0.57 2.85
CA MET A 218 17.52 0.87 2.76
C MET A 218 18.36 1.50 1.64
N LYS A 219 19.69 1.29 1.66
CA LYS A 219 20.59 1.78 0.62
C LYS A 219 20.17 1.34 -0.78
N ASN A 220 19.86 0.05 -0.97
CA ASN A 220 19.43 -0.46 -2.27
C ASN A 220 18.10 0.15 -2.73
N ALA A 221 17.17 0.42 -1.82
CA ALA A 221 15.90 1.05 -2.15
C ALA A 221 16.09 2.53 -2.54
N GLU A 222 16.93 3.25 -1.81
CA GLU A 222 17.29 4.65 -2.12
C GLU A 222 17.98 4.76 -3.46
N GLU A 223 18.98 3.93 -3.75
CA GLU A 223 19.64 3.88 -5.05
C GLU A 223 18.64 3.62 -6.20
N ALA A 224 17.68 2.71 -5.98
CA ALA A 224 16.65 2.41 -6.97
C ALA A 224 15.69 3.59 -7.19
N LEU A 225 15.28 4.28 -6.11
CA LEU A 225 14.43 5.47 -6.18
C LEU A 225 15.17 6.62 -6.87
N ASN A 226 16.41 6.90 -6.46
CA ASN A 226 17.23 7.96 -7.05
C ASN A 226 17.48 7.72 -8.53
N LYS A 227 17.69 6.46 -8.95
CA LYS A 227 17.79 6.10 -10.35
C LYS A 227 16.50 6.42 -11.11
N ALA A 228 15.34 6.05 -10.55
CA ALA A 228 14.04 6.34 -11.17
C ALA A 228 13.85 7.85 -11.37
N VAL A 229 14.05 8.59 -10.31
CA VAL A 229 13.90 10.04 -10.27
C VAL A 229 14.84 10.74 -11.24
N HIS A 230 16.12 10.34 -11.28
CA HIS A 230 17.10 10.88 -12.23
C HIS A 230 16.68 10.71 -13.70
N PHE A 231 16.13 9.55 -14.05
CA PHE A 231 15.64 9.35 -15.42
C PHE A 231 14.36 10.13 -15.71
N ILE A 232 13.48 10.25 -14.73
CA ILE A 232 12.25 11.05 -14.84
C ILE A 232 12.60 12.54 -15.05
N ASP A 233 13.53 13.09 -14.26
CA ASP A 233 14.00 14.48 -14.37
C ASP A 233 14.64 14.75 -15.75
N LYS A 234 15.27 13.74 -16.34
CA LYS A 234 15.84 13.82 -17.70
C LYS A 234 14.83 13.57 -18.82
N GLY A 235 13.58 13.24 -18.51
CA GLY A 235 12.59 12.89 -19.52
C GLY A 235 12.91 11.60 -20.30
N PHE A 236 13.68 10.67 -19.71
CA PHE A 236 14.12 9.45 -20.37
C PHE A 236 13.33 8.23 -19.89
N TYR A 237 12.52 7.65 -20.77
CA TYR A 237 11.56 6.59 -20.47
C TYR A 237 11.73 5.37 -21.39
N PRO A 238 12.76 4.56 -21.24
CA PRO A 238 13.02 3.40 -22.11
C PRO A 238 11.95 2.31 -21.98
N LYS A 239 11.64 1.64 -23.09
CA LYS A 239 10.76 0.47 -23.11
C LYS A 239 11.48 -0.75 -22.50
N LYS A 240 10.83 -1.45 -21.54
CA LYS A 240 11.33 -2.69 -20.95
C LYS A 240 10.51 -3.87 -21.46
N LYS A 241 10.92 -4.44 -22.59
CA LYS A 241 10.16 -5.49 -23.31
C LYS A 241 9.85 -6.74 -22.46
N THR A 242 10.66 -7.05 -21.45
CA THR A 242 10.43 -8.18 -20.52
C THR A 242 9.17 -8.03 -19.67
N SER A 243 8.64 -6.82 -19.53
CA SER A 243 7.44 -6.52 -18.74
C SER A 243 6.15 -6.42 -19.56
N CYS A 244 6.21 -6.68 -20.88
CA CYS A 244 5.06 -6.49 -21.76
C CYS A 244 3.96 -7.55 -21.62
N SER A 245 4.21 -8.71 -20.99
CA SER A 245 3.25 -9.81 -20.96
C SER A 245 1.91 -9.45 -20.29
N LYS A 246 1.96 -8.60 -19.26
CA LYS A 246 0.80 -8.12 -18.48
C LYS A 246 0.58 -6.62 -18.59
N CYS A 247 1.18 -5.96 -19.56
CA CYS A 247 1.07 -4.52 -19.72
C CYS A 247 -0.26 -4.16 -20.43
N PRO A 248 -1.10 -3.29 -19.84
CA PRO A 248 -2.38 -2.90 -20.45
C PRO A 248 -2.19 -2.11 -21.75
N PHE A 249 -1.02 -1.49 -21.97
CA PHE A 249 -0.74 -0.70 -23.15
C PHE A 249 -0.04 -1.46 -24.27
N LYS A 250 0.21 -2.77 -24.10
CA LYS A 250 0.85 -3.58 -25.13
C LYS A 250 -0.01 -3.62 -26.41
N ARG A 251 0.60 -3.26 -27.54
CA ARG A 251 -0.04 -3.19 -28.87
C ARG A 251 -1.22 -2.21 -28.93
N THR A 252 -1.17 -1.17 -28.13
CA THR A 252 -2.08 -0.02 -28.26
C THR A 252 -1.39 1.10 -29.05
N GLU A 253 -2.14 2.14 -29.41
CA GLU A 253 -1.59 3.34 -30.06
C GLU A 253 -0.48 4.03 -29.23
N TRP A 254 -0.49 3.88 -27.90
CA TRP A 254 0.53 4.45 -26.99
C TRP A 254 1.79 3.59 -26.88
N CYS A 255 1.70 2.31 -27.20
CA CYS A 255 2.84 1.38 -27.15
C CYS A 255 2.72 0.29 -28.22
N PRO A 256 2.89 0.66 -29.50
CA PRO A 256 2.83 -0.26 -30.63
C PRO A 256 3.93 -1.32 -30.61
#